data_0bf56f487a12eb4d67ada9e734ed1e78
#
_entry.id   0bf56f487a12eb4d67ada9e734ed1e78
#
_cell.length_a   1.000
_cell.length_b   1.000
_cell.length_c   1.000
_cell.angle_alpha   90.00
_cell.angle_beta   90.00
_cell.angle_gamma   90.00
#
_symmetry.space_group_name_H-M   'P 1'
#
loop_
_entity.id
_entity.type
_entity.pdbx_description
1 polymer ?
#
loop_
_entity_poly.entity_id
_entity_poly.type
_entity_poly.pdbx_seq_one_letter_code
_entity_poly.pdbx_strand_id
1 'polypeptide(L)'
;DNSLDSITPKKSNYGHNLLDLGISVFPNAQTEVIGVFRIRNELGGFWGGGVTFNVRQLTLKGVANNVVRYEIGDIDLKMTPYTLFNTQEEGFINEADIFKVRRDILHYDLFYQENQWRMQGAKIDFNVLTNSIVEKTNVKGYVTRQKASDGLSQPERLYAGGSFNFIKNSKFNFQVNSANMFDLTKTLANDSTKFTNSIVTSNLNYKVIDNEKKSIKLTGEGGFSETKYINNPSNNAPKSLSDWFYDLSSSTHIKKKKIRFTLGVKDIGKDFRSPGAQ
;
A
#
# COMPACT_ATOMS: atom_id res chain seq x y z
N ASP A 1 -11.39 -1.07 -56.40
CA ASP A 1 -12.10 -1.90 -55.42
C ASP A 1 -11.49 -1.70 -54.04
N ASN A 2 -12.02 -0.73 -53.34
CA ASN A 2 -11.70 -0.51 -51.92
C ASN A 2 -12.75 -1.27 -51.11
N SER A 3 -12.55 -2.55 -50.87
CA SER A 3 -13.26 -3.26 -49.82
C SER A 3 -12.66 -2.84 -48.48
N LEU A 4 -13.22 -1.82 -47.86
CA LEU A 4 -13.08 -1.60 -46.44
C LEU A 4 -13.71 -2.82 -45.75
N ASP A 5 -12.87 -3.78 -45.37
CA ASP A 5 -13.28 -4.84 -44.48
C ASP A 5 -13.81 -4.16 -43.20
N SER A 6 -15.12 -4.10 -43.07
CA SER A 6 -15.77 -3.71 -41.87
C SER A 6 -15.41 -4.73 -40.80
N ILE A 7 -14.42 -4.40 -39.99
CA ILE A 7 -14.14 -5.13 -38.75
C ILE A 7 -15.38 -4.97 -37.87
N THR A 8 -16.32 -5.89 -38.02
CA THR A 8 -17.42 -6.00 -37.05
C THR A 8 -16.78 -6.30 -35.69
N PRO A 9 -16.92 -5.41 -34.69
CA PRO A 9 -16.36 -5.69 -33.39
C PRO A 9 -17.01 -6.97 -32.89
N LYS A 10 -16.21 -8.01 -32.65
CA LYS A 10 -16.66 -9.21 -31.99
C LYS A 10 -17.14 -8.77 -30.58
N LYS A 11 -18.44 -8.66 -30.40
CA LYS A 11 -19.03 -8.59 -29.08
C LYS A 11 -18.85 -9.96 -28.45
N SER A 12 -17.77 -10.16 -27.73
CA SER A 12 -17.64 -11.31 -26.85
C SER A 12 -18.44 -11.00 -25.58
N ASN A 13 -19.56 -11.68 -25.39
CA ASN A 13 -20.20 -11.73 -24.09
C ASN A 13 -19.25 -12.51 -23.17
N TYR A 14 -18.73 -11.82 -22.18
CA TYR A 14 -17.78 -12.35 -21.25
C TYR A 14 -18.47 -12.48 -19.89
N GLY A 15 -18.39 -13.64 -19.29
CA GLY A 15 -18.94 -13.88 -17.98
C GLY A 15 -18.16 -14.97 -17.25
N HIS A 16 -18.06 -14.85 -15.97
CA HIS A 16 -17.42 -15.86 -15.11
C HIS A 16 -18.11 -15.95 -13.76
N ASN A 17 -18.04 -17.12 -13.16
CA ASN A 17 -18.43 -17.36 -11.77
C ASN A 17 -17.17 -17.44 -10.92
N LEU A 18 -17.17 -16.75 -9.79
CA LEU A 18 -16.07 -16.73 -8.83
C LEU A 18 -16.57 -17.27 -7.50
N LEU A 19 -15.82 -18.21 -6.92
CA LEU A 19 -16.03 -18.70 -5.56
C LEU A 19 -14.72 -18.56 -4.79
N ASP A 20 -14.72 -17.74 -3.76
CA ASP A 20 -13.61 -17.59 -2.84
C ASP A 20 -13.88 -18.38 -1.57
N LEU A 21 -12.99 -19.33 -1.26
CA LEU A 21 -13.01 -20.13 -0.05
C LEU A 21 -11.95 -19.62 0.91
N GLY A 22 -12.38 -19.00 2.00
CA GLY A 22 -11.50 -18.59 3.10
C GLY A 22 -11.38 -19.70 4.13
N ILE A 23 -10.14 -20.04 4.50
CA ILE A 23 -9.83 -21.03 5.52
C ILE A 23 -8.92 -20.37 6.54
N SER A 24 -9.30 -20.43 7.82
CA SER A 24 -8.45 -20.04 8.95
C SER A 24 -8.14 -21.26 9.80
N VAL A 25 -6.86 -21.51 10.04
CA VAL A 25 -6.37 -22.57 10.90
C VAL A 25 -5.60 -21.95 12.06
N PHE A 26 -5.83 -22.42 13.26
CA PHE A 26 -5.17 -21.95 14.50
C PHE A 26 -4.26 -23.06 15.03
N PRO A 27 -2.99 -23.13 14.64
CA PRO A 27 -2.04 -24.14 15.14
C PRO A 27 -1.85 -24.06 16.66
N ASN A 28 -2.01 -22.85 17.20
CA ASN A 28 -2.03 -22.57 18.64
C ASN A 28 -2.83 -21.29 18.92
N ALA A 29 -3.02 -20.96 20.19
CA ALA A 29 -3.82 -19.79 20.62
C ALA A 29 -3.27 -18.44 20.15
N GLN A 30 -2.02 -18.36 19.71
CA GLN A 30 -1.34 -17.12 19.34
C GLN A 30 -0.99 -17.02 17.85
N THR A 31 -1.33 -18.04 17.08
CA THR A 31 -0.96 -18.13 15.65
C THR A 31 -2.16 -18.50 14.81
N GLU A 32 -2.35 -17.82 13.71
CA GLU A 32 -3.38 -18.06 12.72
C GLU A 32 -2.75 -18.16 11.33
N VAL A 33 -3.14 -19.19 10.58
CA VAL A 33 -2.84 -19.33 9.15
C VAL A 33 -4.11 -19.06 8.37
N ILE A 34 -4.06 -18.09 7.47
CA ILE A 34 -5.20 -17.72 6.61
C ILE A 34 -4.86 -18.09 5.18
N GLY A 35 -5.72 -18.87 4.56
CA GLY A 35 -5.67 -19.17 3.14
C GLY A 35 -6.96 -18.72 2.46
N VAL A 36 -6.85 -18.04 1.31
CA VAL A 36 -8.00 -17.75 0.44
C VAL A 36 -7.74 -18.38 -0.91
N PHE A 37 -8.64 -19.26 -1.30
CA PHE A 37 -8.56 -20.02 -2.55
C PHE A 37 -9.70 -19.57 -3.46
N ARG A 38 -9.39 -19.28 -4.72
CA ARG A 38 -10.38 -18.93 -5.72
C ARG A 38 -10.58 -20.04 -6.72
N ILE A 39 -11.84 -20.41 -6.91
CA ILE A 39 -12.31 -21.21 -8.03
C ILE A 39 -12.96 -20.23 -9.01
N ARG A 40 -12.46 -20.18 -10.23
CA ARG A 40 -13.03 -19.39 -11.32
C ARG A 40 -13.52 -20.34 -12.41
N ASN A 41 -14.77 -20.14 -12.83
CA ASN A 41 -15.34 -20.85 -13.96
C ASN A 41 -15.79 -19.82 -15.00
N GLU A 42 -15.28 -19.91 -16.22
CA GLU A 42 -15.66 -19.04 -17.34
C GLU A 42 -16.94 -19.54 -17.99
N LEU A 43 -17.91 -18.63 -18.14
CA LEU A 43 -19.16 -18.95 -18.82
C LEU A 43 -18.89 -19.09 -20.33
N GLY A 44 -19.13 -20.29 -20.87
CA GLY A 44 -18.87 -20.64 -22.30
C GLY A 44 -17.84 -21.75 -22.49
N GLY A 45 -17.09 -22.11 -21.48
CA GLY A 45 -16.19 -23.26 -21.48
C GLY A 45 -16.89 -24.55 -21.11
N PHE A 46 -17.80 -25.03 -21.91
CA PHE A 46 -18.67 -26.17 -21.59
C PHE A 46 -17.89 -27.46 -21.70
N TRP A 47 -16.97 -27.92 -21.53
CA TRP A 47 -16.17 -29.16 -21.54
C TRP A 47 -14.66 -28.92 -21.33
N GLY A 48 -14.31 -28.71 -20.11
CA GLY A 48 -12.96 -29.03 -19.64
C GLY A 48 -11.91 -27.93 -19.68
N GLY A 49 -12.23 -26.71 -20.09
CA GLY A 49 -11.22 -25.65 -20.22
C GLY A 49 -11.41 -24.41 -19.32
N GLY A 50 -12.47 -24.36 -18.54
CA GLY A 50 -12.89 -23.12 -17.91
C GLY A 50 -12.73 -22.99 -16.41
N VAL A 51 -12.30 -24.05 -15.69
CA VAL A 51 -12.16 -23.99 -14.25
C VAL A 51 -10.70 -23.81 -13.86
N THR A 52 -10.40 -22.69 -13.22
CA THR A 52 -9.08 -22.44 -12.63
C THR A 52 -9.16 -22.40 -11.12
N PHE A 53 -8.13 -22.90 -10.46
CA PHE A 53 -7.95 -22.86 -9.02
C PHE A 53 -6.70 -22.06 -8.69
N ASN A 54 -6.88 -20.97 -7.93
CA ASN A 54 -5.80 -20.07 -7.57
C ASN A 54 -5.72 -19.82 -6.07
N VAL A 55 -4.52 -19.75 -5.53
CA VAL A 55 -4.29 -19.27 -4.19
C VAL A 55 -4.27 -17.74 -4.24
N ARG A 56 -5.26 -17.11 -3.64
CA ARG A 56 -5.37 -15.66 -3.60
C ARG A 56 -4.60 -15.01 -2.46
N GLN A 57 -4.61 -15.67 -1.32
CA GLN A 57 -3.92 -15.21 -0.13
C GLN A 57 -3.41 -16.39 0.66
N LEU A 58 -2.20 -16.26 1.14
CA LEU A 58 -1.63 -17.16 2.15
C LEU A 58 -0.86 -16.30 3.15
N THR A 59 -1.36 -16.26 4.38
CA THR A 59 -0.81 -15.42 5.44
C THR A 59 -0.69 -16.21 6.73
N LEU A 60 0.49 -16.20 7.32
CA LEU A 60 0.75 -16.64 8.69
C LEU A 60 0.86 -15.39 9.57
N LYS A 61 0.01 -15.24 10.56
CA LYS A 61 0.10 -14.13 11.53
C LYS A 61 0.04 -14.64 12.96
N GLY A 62 0.66 -13.92 13.86
CA GLY A 62 0.64 -14.29 15.27
C GLY A 62 1.33 -13.29 16.18
N VAL A 63 1.45 -13.72 17.44
CA VAL A 63 2.10 -12.95 18.50
C VAL A 63 3.17 -13.82 19.14
N ALA A 64 4.42 -13.43 19.01
CA ALA A 64 5.54 -14.08 19.68
C ALA A 64 5.77 -13.45 21.06
N ASN A 65 5.93 -14.31 22.08
CA ASN A 65 6.20 -13.92 23.47
C ASN A 65 5.22 -12.87 24.02
N ASN A 66 3.96 -12.85 23.56
CA ASN A 66 2.92 -11.89 23.93
C ASN A 66 3.29 -10.40 23.62
N VAL A 67 4.36 -10.14 22.87
CA VAL A 67 4.89 -8.80 22.63
C VAL A 67 4.99 -8.48 21.15
N VAL A 68 5.58 -9.36 20.35
CA VAL A 68 5.89 -9.11 18.95
C VAL A 68 4.81 -9.72 18.07
N ARG A 69 4.02 -8.88 17.43
CA ARG A 69 3.12 -9.29 16.36
C ARG A 69 3.93 -9.50 15.08
N TYR A 70 3.69 -10.58 14.40
CA TYR A 70 4.33 -10.87 13.12
C TYR A 70 3.28 -11.31 12.09
N GLU A 71 3.63 -11.07 10.82
CA GLU A 71 2.84 -11.50 9.68
C GLU A 71 3.81 -11.87 8.56
N ILE A 72 3.61 -13.04 7.95
CA ILE A 72 4.47 -13.62 6.92
C ILE A 72 3.59 -14.14 5.79
N GLY A 73 4.03 -13.98 4.55
CA GLY A 73 3.29 -14.35 3.35
C GLY A 73 2.71 -13.12 2.65
N ASP A 74 1.43 -13.14 2.33
CA ASP A 74 0.76 -11.98 1.77
C ASP A 74 0.46 -10.99 2.89
N ILE A 75 1.14 -9.86 2.87
CA ILE A 75 1.06 -8.84 3.93
C ILE A 75 0.45 -7.56 3.41
N ASP A 76 -0.27 -6.89 4.30
CA ASP A 76 -0.82 -5.56 4.08
C ASP A 76 0.06 -4.52 4.78
N LEU A 77 0.59 -3.57 4.00
CA LEU A 77 1.47 -2.52 4.48
C LEU A 77 0.86 -1.16 4.23
N LYS A 78 0.60 -0.45 5.32
CA LYS A 78 0.07 0.89 5.31
C LYS A 78 0.89 1.77 6.24
N MET A 79 1.56 2.77 5.68
CA MET A 79 2.30 3.78 6.43
C MET A 79 1.64 5.14 6.26
N THR A 80 2.09 5.90 5.29
CA THR A 80 1.48 7.18 4.92
C THR A 80 1.27 7.25 3.42
N PRO A 81 0.37 8.14 2.93
CA PRO A 81 0.17 8.32 1.49
C PRO A 81 1.43 8.71 0.72
N TYR A 82 2.45 9.23 1.41
CA TYR A 82 3.71 9.67 0.79
C TYR A 82 4.87 8.71 0.98
N THR A 83 4.73 7.66 1.81
CA THR A 83 5.81 6.71 2.07
C THR A 83 5.57 5.37 1.41
N LEU A 84 4.62 4.62 1.92
CA LEU A 84 4.22 3.31 1.44
C LEU A 84 2.74 3.10 1.74
N PHE A 85 1.97 2.84 0.70
CA PHE A 85 0.54 2.77 0.81
C PHE A 85 -0.04 1.81 -0.21
N ASN A 86 -0.06 0.52 0.10
CA ASN A 86 -0.64 -0.50 -0.77
C ASN A 86 -2.09 -0.80 -0.40
N THR A 87 -2.90 0.21 -0.31
CA THR A 87 -4.31 0.03 0.04
C THR A 87 -5.20 0.47 -1.11
N GLN A 88 -6.48 0.15 -0.98
CA GLN A 88 -7.48 0.60 -1.94
C GLN A 88 -7.54 2.13 -2.00
N GLU A 89 -7.77 2.67 -3.19
CA GLU A 89 -8.03 4.09 -3.34
C GLU A 89 -9.20 4.53 -2.46
N GLU A 90 -9.03 5.66 -1.79
CA GLU A 90 -10.15 6.29 -1.09
C GLU A 90 -11.14 6.78 -2.14
N GLY A 91 -12.41 6.39 -1.97
CA GLY A 91 -13.47 6.86 -2.86
C GLY A 91 -13.67 8.37 -2.80
N PHE A 92 -14.21 8.92 -3.84
CA PHE A 92 -14.61 10.33 -3.85
C PHE A 92 -15.60 10.61 -2.71
N ILE A 93 -15.44 11.74 -2.05
CA ILE A 93 -16.24 12.15 -0.87
C ILE A 93 -17.76 12.08 -1.11
N ASN A 94 -18.20 12.22 -2.37
CA ASN A 94 -19.62 12.20 -2.79
C ASN A 94 -19.91 11.08 -3.79
N GLU A 95 -19.23 9.95 -3.71
CA GLU A 95 -19.50 8.82 -4.59
C GLU A 95 -20.82 8.16 -4.25
N ALA A 96 -21.65 7.92 -5.24
CA ALA A 96 -22.89 7.17 -5.06
C ALA A 96 -22.61 5.70 -4.68
N ASP A 97 -23.41 5.14 -3.78
CA ASP A 97 -23.22 3.80 -3.23
C ASP A 97 -23.08 2.70 -4.30
N ILE A 98 -23.78 2.82 -5.42
CA ILE A 98 -23.71 1.87 -6.53
C ILE A 98 -22.31 1.84 -7.17
N PHE A 99 -21.63 2.97 -7.29
CA PHE A 99 -20.26 3.05 -7.83
C PHE A 99 -19.25 2.53 -6.81
N LYS A 100 -19.48 2.80 -5.52
CA LYS A 100 -18.68 2.29 -4.43
C LYS A 100 -18.64 0.76 -4.44
N VAL A 101 -19.80 0.10 -4.49
CA VAL A 101 -19.87 -1.37 -4.55
C VAL A 101 -19.11 -1.92 -5.75
N ARG A 102 -19.30 -1.32 -6.93
CA ARG A 102 -18.59 -1.73 -8.15
C ARG A 102 -17.09 -1.54 -8.01
N ARG A 103 -16.65 -0.42 -7.48
CA ARG A 103 -15.24 -0.15 -7.23
C ARG A 103 -14.65 -1.17 -6.26
N ASP A 104 -15.33 -1.41 -5.13
CA ASP A 104 -14.86 -2.36 -4.11
C ASP A 104 -14.71 -3.77 -4.69
N ILE A 105 -15.62 -4.22 -5.56
CA ILE A 105 -15.52 -5.49 -6.27
C ILE A 105 -14.30 -5.51 -7.22
N LEU A 106 -14.12 -4.46 -8.01
CA LEU A 106 -12.99 -4.36 -8.94
C LEU A 106 -11.66 -4.32 -8.20
N HIS A 107 -11.57 -3.56 -7.11
CA HIS A 107 -10.38 -3.49 -6.28
C HIS A 107 -10.09 -4.82 -5.60
N TYR A 108 -11.10 -5.48 -5.08
CA TYR A 108 -10.95 -6.82 -4.52
C TYR A 108 -10.41 -7.80 -5.56
N ASP A 109 -10.88 -7.74 -6.78
CA ASP A 109 -10.43 -8.59 -7.87
C ASP A 109 -9.01 -8.26 -8.32
N LEU A 110 -8.74 -7.02 -8.60
CA LEU A 110 -7.43 -6.53 -9.00
C LEU A 110 -6.39 -6.77 -7.92
N PHE A 111 -6.71 -6.52 -6.66
CA PHE A 111 -5.80 -6.71 -5.55
C PHE A 111 -5.29 -8.14 -5.45
N TYR A 112 -6.06 -9.12 -5.85
CA TYR A 112 -5.70 -10.52 -5.67
C TYR A 112 -5.32 -11.28 -6.96
N GLN A 113 -5.56 -10.77 -8.14
CA GLN A 113 -5.30 -11.54 -9.38
C GLN A 113 -3.98 -11.21 -10.08
N GLU A 114 -3.69 -9.94 -10.33
CA GLU A 114 -2.51 -9.54 -11.11
C GLU A 114 -1.73 -8.43 -10.42
N ASN A 115 -1.77 -8.40 -9.15
CA ASN A 115 -1.75 -7.20 -8.42
C ASN A 115 -0.36 -6.61 -8.27
N GLN A 116 -0.23 -5.43 -8.80
CA GLN A 116 0.94 -4.57 -8.58
C GLN A 116 1.13 -4.23 -7.09
N TRP A 117 0.10 -4.41 -6.29
CA TRP A 117 -0.02 -4.00 -4.89
C TRP A 117 0.13 -5.13 -3.89
N ARG A 118 0.09 -6.38 -4.36
CA ARG A 118 0.28 -7.54 -3.50
C ARG A 118 1.72 -7.59 -3.03
N MET A 119 1.92 -7.52 -1.74
CA MET A 119 3.22 -7.58 -1.12
C MET A 119 3.40 -8.93 -0.42
N GLN A 120 4.42 -9.68 -0.83
CA GLN A 120 4.77 -10.96 -0.23
C GLN A 120 6.07 -10.80 0.56
N GLY A 121 6.02 -11.12 1.85
CA GLY A 121 7.19 -10.93 2.70
C GLY A 121 6.89 -11.17 4.17
N ALA A 122 7.52 -10.37 5.01
CA ALA A 122 7.33 -10.41 6.45
C ALA A 122 7.24 -9.01 7.04
N LYS A 123 6.41 -8.85 8.06
CA LYS A 123 6.39 -7.65 8.91
C LYS A 123 6.35 -8.03 10.38
N ILE A 124 6.89 -7.16 11.19
CA ILE A 124 6.84 -7.20 12.65
C ILE A 124 6.31 -5.89 13.20
N ASP A 125 5.63 -5.96 14.31
CA ASP A 125 5.06 -4.80 15.01
C ASP A 125 5.11 -5.07 16.52
N PHE A 126 5.74 -4.21 17.29
CA PHE A 126 5.79 -4.32 18.73
C PHE A 126 5.77 -2.95 19.40
N ASN A 127 5.39 -2.94 20.68
CA ASN A 127 5.32 -1.74 21.49
C ASN A 127 6.38 -1.79 22.56
N VAL A 128 7.11 -0.68 22.69
CA VAL A 128 8.00 -0.42 23.82
C VAL A 128 7.31 0.58 24.74
N LEU A 129 7.17 0.22 26.00
CA LEU A 129 6.69 1.14 27.02
C LEU A 129 7.87 1.98 27.52
N THR A 130 7.71 3.29 27.49
CA THR A 130 8.73 4.25 27.96
C THR A 130 8.11 5.12 29.04
N ASN A 131 8.79 5.23 30.17
CA ASN A 131 8.28 5.90 31.37
C ASN A 131 8.61 7.39 31.43
N SER A 132 8.99 8.03 30.34
CA SER A 132 9.42 9.43 30.34
C SER A 132 8.46 10.34 29.53
N ILE A 133 9.02 11.10 28.59
CA ILE A 133 8.29 12.07 27.78
C ILE A 133 7.26 11.40 26.85
N VAL A 134 7.49 10.14 26.47
CA VAL A 134 6.65 9.34 25.56
C VAL A 134 6.11 8.14 26.33
N GLU A 135 4.79 7.97 26.34
CA GLU A 135 4.14 6.85 27.05
C GLU A 135 4.37 5.52 26.34
N LYS A 136 4.39 5.56 25.02
CA LYS A 136 4.48 4.35 24.20
C LYS A 136 5.20 4.65 22.88
N THR A 137 6.12 3.78 22.51
CA THR A 137 6.72 3.76 21.17
C THR A 137 6.30 2.49 20.45
N ASN A 138 5.62 2.62 19.34
CA ASN A 138 5.33 1.50 18.45
C ASN A 138 6.42 1.42 17.37
N VAL A 139 7.00 0.24 17.23
CA VAL A 139 8.06 -0.05 16.25
C VAL A 139 7.53 -1.04 15.24
N LYS A 140 7.63 -0.73 13.96
CA LYS A 140 7.31 -1.62 12.86
C LYS A 140 8.51 -1.80 11.96
N GLY A 141 8.71 -3.02 11.48
CA GLY A 141 9.69 -3.34 10.46
C GLY A 141 9.06 -4.25 9.41
N TYR A 142 9.52 -4.16 8.17
CA TYR A 142 9.05 -5.03 7.10
C TYR A 142 10.13 -5.24 6.04
N VAL A 143 10.02 -6.38 5.38
CA VAL A 143 10.69 -6.70 4.13
C VAL A 143 9.70 -7.43 3.25
N THR A 144 9.56 -6.99 1.99
CA THR A 144 8.57 -7.56 1.09
C THR A 144 9.00 -7.45 -0.36
N ARG A 145 8.51 -8.38 -1.17
CA ARG A 145 8.58 -8.34 -2.62
C ARG A 145 7.22 -7.90 -3.16
N GLN A 146 7.21 -6.82 -3.91
CA GLN A 146 6.00 -6.33 -4.56
C GLN A 146 5.67 -7.12 -5.82
N LYS A 147 6.71 -7.44 -6.60
CA LYS A 147 6.53 -8.06 -7.91
C LYS A 147 7.71 -8.98 -8.22
N ALA A 148 7.38 -10.15 -8.75
CA ALA A 148 8.41 -11.00 -9.33
C ALA A 148 8.86 -10.44 -10.69
N SER A 149 10.10 -10.70 -11.07
CA SER A 149 10.58 -10.39 -12.41
C SER A 149 9.79 -11.21 -13.45
N ASP A 150 9.47 -10.58 -14.58
CA ASP A 150 8.97 -11.28 -15.76
C ASP A 150 10.12 -11.80 -16.66
N GLY A 151 11.36 -11.53 -16.27
CA GLY A 151 12.58 -11.87 -17.02
C GLY A 151 12.86 -10.99 -18.23
N LEU A 152 11.93 -10.13 -18.63
CA LEU A 152 12.01 -9.34 -19.85
C LEU A 152 11.98 -7.83 -19.59
N SER A 153 10.87 -7.32 -19.05
CA SER A 153 10.61 -5.88 -18.95
C SER A 153 10.64 -5.36 -17.53
N GLN A 154 10.41 -6.21 -16.53
CA GLN A 154 10.25 -5.80 -15.14
C GLN A 154 11.26 -6.50 -14.23
N PRO A 155 12.05 -5.72 -13.45
CA PRO A 155 12.93 -6.28 -12.44
C PRO A 155 12.11 -6.85 -11.27
N GLU A 156 12.71 -7.78 -10.56
CA GLU A 156 12.23 -8.12 -9.22
C GLU A 156 12.43 -6.92 -8.31
N ARG A 157 11.37 -6.53 -7.60
CA ARG A 157 11.34 -5.33 -6.76
C ARG A 157 11.10 -5.69 -5.31
N LEU A 158 12.05 -5.31 -4.48
CA LEU A 158 11.97 -5.47 -3.03
C LEU A 158 11.71 -4.14 -2.35
N TYR A 159 10.97 -4.20 -1.24
CA TYR A 159 10.81 -3.11 -0.29
C TYR A 159 11.28 -3.55 1.08
N ALA A 160 12.00 -2.67 1.77
CA ALA A 160 12.37 -2.85 3.16
C ALA A 160 12.28 -1.52 3.89
N GLY A 161 11.83 -1.56 5.12
CA GLY A 161 11.70 -0.34 5.91
C GLY A 161 11.00 -0.55 7.23
N GLY A 162 10.51 0.54 7.79
CA GLY A 162 9.83 0.50 9.07
C GLY A 162 9.35 1.86 9.52
N SER A 163 8.79 1.88 10.73
CA SER A 163 8.35 3.11 11.36
C SER A 163 8.57 3.08 12.87
N PHE A 164 8.82 4.27 13.41
CA PHE A 164 8.82 4.56 14.83
C PHE A 164 7.69 5.54 15.13
N ASN A 165 6.72 5.13 15.91
CA ASN A 165 5.57 5.95 16.26
C ASN A 165 5.60 6.26 17.74
N PHE A 166 5.84 7.53 18.08
CA PHE A 166 5.94 8.06 19.43
C PHE A 166 4.59 8.62 19.87
N ILE A 167 3.99 8.02 20.86
CA ILE A 167 2.65 8.38 21.35
C ILE A 167 2.78 8.94 22.77
N LYS A 168 2.40 10.19 22.92
CA LYS A 168 2.23 10.83 24.23
C LYS A 168 0.76 11.19 24.38
N ASN A 169 0.02 10.35 25.07
CA ASN A 169 -1.42 10.46 25.31
C ASN A 169 -2.28 10.46 24.00
N SER A 170 -3.56 10.71 24.11
CA SER A 170 -4.48 10.77 22.97
C SER A 170 -4.36 12.05 22.13
N LYS A 171 -3.52 13.00 22.54
CA LYS A 171 -3.42 14.32 21.91
C LYS A 171 -2.22 14.46 20.97
N PHE A 172 -1.13 13.76 21.25
CA PHE A 172 0.11 13.90 20.50
C PHE A 172 0.58 12.56 19.95
N ASN A 173 0.86 12.53 18.67
CA ASN A 173 1.45 11.41 17.96
C ASN A 173 2.45 11.93 16.93
N PHE A 174 3.68 11.47 17.03
CA PHE A 174 4.75 11.76 16.08
C PHE A 174 5.31 10.46 15.55
N GLN A 175 5.41 10.34 14.22
CA GLN A 175 5.88 9.13 13.56
C GLN A 175 6.99 9.46 12.56
N VAL A 176 8.01 8.64 12.54
CA VAL A 176 9.04 8.63 11.52
C VAL A 176 8.93 7.33 10.74
N ASN A 177 8.93 7.44 9.42
CA ASN A 177 8.83 6.31 8.50
C ASN A 177 10.03 6.27 7.57
N SER A 178 10.42 5.06 7.20
CA SER A 178 11.39 4.82 6.14
C SER A 178 10.90 3.71 5.24
N ALA A 179 11.01 3.93 3.94
CA ALA A 179 10.77 2.92 2.92
C ALA A 179 11.90 2.96 1.90
N ASN A 180 12.50 1.80 1.65
CA ASN A 180 13.55 1.63 0.67
C ASN A 180 13.10 0.61 -0.36
N MET A 181 13.21 0.97 -1.62
CA MET A 181 12.90 0.12 -2.75
C MET A 181 14.17 -0.23 -3.52
N PHE A 182 14.27 -1.49 -3.91
CA PHE A 182 15.45 -2.02 -4.60
C PHE A 182 15.02 -2.84 -5.81
N ASP A 183 15.40 -2.41 -7.01
CA ASP A 183 15.34 -3.26 -8.19
C ASP A 183 16.55 -4.19 -8.23
N LEU A 184 16.33 -5.51 -8.26
CA LEU A 184 17.42 -6.48 -8.28
C LEU A 184 18.06 -6.56 -9.67
N THR A 185 19.34 -6.27 -9.74
CA THR A 185 20.07 -6.10 -11.00
C THR A 185 20.20 -7.36 -11.83
N LYS A 186 20.15 -8.54 -11.21
CA LYS A 186 20.33 -9.84 -11.87
C LYS A 186 19.07 -10.41 -12.51
N THR A 187 17.92 -9.74 -12.35
CA THR A 187 16.62 -10.29 -12.74
C THR A 187 16.13 -9.80 -14.11
N LEU A 188 16.88 -8.96 -14.79
CA LEU A 188 16.55 -8.44 -16.12
C LEU A 188 17.74 -8.39 -17.06
N ALA A 189 17.44 -8.32 -18.37
CA ALA A 189 18.42 -7.99 -19.41
C ALA A 189 19.09 -6.62 -19.15
N ASN A 190 20.33 -6.46 -19.63
CA ASN A 190 21.20 -5.34 -19.28
C ASN A 190 20.66 -3.96 -19.70
N ASP A 191 19.73 -3.88 -20.64
CA ASP A 191 19.28 -2.61 -21.22
C ASP A 191 18.06 -2.00 -20.52
N SER A 192 17.55 -2.65 -19.46
CA SER A 192 16.39 -2.16 -18.74
C SER A 192 16.77 -1.15 -17.65
N THR A 193 15.95 -0.12 -17.51
CA THR A 193 16.13 0.87 -16.43
C THR A 193 15.91 0.22 -15.08
N LYS A 194 16.90 0.31 -14.21
CA LYS A 194 16.89 -0.18 -12.83
C LYS A 194 17.22 0.97 -11.89
N PHE A 195 16.55 1.02 -10.78
CA PHE A 195 16.79 2.07 -9.80
C PHE A 195 16.59 1.60 -8.36
N THR A 196 17.13 2.35 -7.44
CA THR A 196 16.80 2.27 -6.01
C THR A 196 16.12 3.56 -5.60
N ASN A 197 15.22 3.48 -4.65
CA ASN A 197 14.58 4.65 -4.07
C ASN A 197 14.58 4.53 -2.56
N SER A 198 14.96 5.60 -1.88
CA SER A 198 14.93 5.71 -0.42
C SER A 198 14.06 6.89 -0.03
N ILE A 199 13.12 6.66 0.87
CA ILE A 199 12.21 7.68 1.37
C ILE A 199 12.26 7.68 2.88
N VAL A 200 12.34 8.88 3.45
CA VAL A 200 12.16 9.11 4.87
C VAL A 200 11.09 10.19 5.04
N THR A 201 10.07 9.90 5.83
CA THR A 201 9.01 10.86 6.15
C THR A 201 8.83 10.99 7.65
N SER A 202 8.34 12.13 8.07
CA SER A 202 7.87 12.34 9.44
C SER A 202 6.47 12.90 9.42
N ASN A 203 5.59 12.38 10.26
CA ASN A 203 4.27 12.92 10.42
C ASN A 203 3.97 13.28 11.87
N LEU A 204 3.19 14.31 12.04
CA LEU A 204 2.75 14.84 13.32
C LEU A 204 1.23 14.93 13.34
N ASN A 205 0.62 14.43 14.41
CA ASN A 205 -0.78 14.64 14.70
C ASN A 205 -0.89 15.24 16.11
N TYR A 206 -1.41 16.44 16.20
CA TYR A 206 -1.57 17.14 17.46
C TYR A 206 -2.97 17.71 17.65
N LYS A 207 -3.67 17.28 18.69
CA LYS A 207 -4.96 17.84 19.11
C LYS A 207 -4.71 19.00 20.07
N VAL A 208 -4.77 20.21 19.55
CA VAL A 208 -4.59 21.44 20.32
C VAL A 208 -5.72 21.61 21.34
N ILE A 209 -6.95 21.38 20.90
CA ILE A 209 -8.16 21.45 21.72
C ILE A 209 -9.01 20.22 21.37
N ASP A 210 -9.50 19.55 22.40
CA ASP A 210 -10.51 18.49 22.23
C ASP A 210 -11.42 18.47 23.47
N ASN A 211 -12.56 19.15 23.34
CA ASN A 211 -13.59 19.21 24.36
C ASN A 211 -14.96 18.92 23.76
N GLU A 212 -16.02 18.94 24.57
CA GLU A 212 -17.40 18.66 24.11
C GLU A 212 -17.92 19.63 23.06
N LYS A 213 -17.41 20.87 23.02
CA LYS A 213 -17.89 21.92 22.11
C LYS A 213 -17.14 21.95 20.80
N LYS A 214 -15.82 21.81 20.87
CA LYS A 214 -14.94 21.92 19.70
C LYS A 214 -13.71 21.02 19.79
N SER A 215 -13.19 20.64 18.61
CA SER A 215 -11.90 19.96 18.46
C SER A 215 -11.07 20.71 17.43
N ILE A 216 -9.81 21.00 17.74
CA ILE A 216 -8.84 21.58 16.80
C ILE A 216 -7.68 20.62 16.70
N LYS A 217 -7.44 20.13 15.49
CA LYS A 217 -6.37 19.18 15.19
C LYS A 217 -5.40 19.81 14.17
N LEU A 218 -4.12 19.73 14.47
CA LEU A 218 -3.04 20.01 13.53
C LEU A 218 -2.48 18.67 13.03
N THR A 219 -2.31 18.57 11.72
CA THR A 219 -1.64 17.45 11.08
C THR A 219 -0.57 17.97 10.17
N GLY A 220 0.56 17.32 10.16
CA GLY A 220 1.65 17.66 9.25
C GLY A 220 2.40 16.42 8.84
N GLU A 221 2.78 16.34 7.59
CA GLU A 221 3.69 15.35 7.06
C GLU A 221 4.72 16.05 6.21
N GLY A 222 5.97 15.64 6.32
CA GLY A 222 7.05 16.10 5.47
C GLY A 222 8.08 15.00 5.30
N GLY A 223 8.77 15.03 4.18
CA GLY A 223 9.75 14.01 3.89
C GLY A 223 10.65 14.35 2.72
N PHE A 224 11.57 13.43 2.52
CA PHE A 224 12.60 13.50 1.49
C PHE A 224 12.68 12.16 0.78
N SER A 225 12.88 12.20 -0.53
CA SER A 225 13.16 11.02 -1.33
C SER A 225 14.42 11.17 -2.16
N GLU A 226 15.15 10.08 -2.32
CA GLU A 226 16.29 9.96 -3.21
C GLU A 226 16.11 8.75 -4.12
N THR A 227 16.16 8.95 -5.43
CA THR A 227 16.13 7.88 -6.44
C THR A 227 17.47 7.83 -7.13
N LYS A 228 18.14 6.67 -7.14
CA LYS A 228 19.41 6.43 -7.85
C LYS A 228 19.17 5.44 -8.97
N TYR A 229 19.53 5.83 -10.17
CA TYR A 229 19.47 4.95 -11.35
C TYR A 229 20.74 4.10 -11.43
N ILE A 230 20.58 2.78 -11.41
CA ILE A 230 21.67 1.81 -11.51
C ILE A 230 22.04 1.61 -12.97
N ASN A 231 21.03 1.52 -13.83
CA ASN A 231 21.20 1.46 -15.26
C ASN A 231 20.15 2.37 -15.91
N ASN A 232 20.62 3.31 -16.72
CA ASN A 232 19.74 4.19 -17.47
C ASN A 232 20.22 4.21 -18.93
N PRO A 233 19.46 3.62 -19.85
CA PRO A 233 19.84 3.55 -21.26
C PRO A 233 19.92 4.93 -21.93
N SER A 234 19.34 5.96 -21.33
CA SER A 234 19.45 7.33 -21.82
C SER A 234 20.69 8.01 -21.26
N ASN A 235 21.69 8.23 -22.10
CA ASN A 235 22.96 8.85 -21.73
C ASN A 235 22.83 10.27 -21.11
N ASN A 236 21.69 10.93 -21.28
CA ASN A 236 21.41 12.28 -20.79
C ASN A 236 20.55 12.31 -19.53
N ALA A 237 20.14 11.19 -18.99
CA ALA A 237 19.30 11.18 -17.78
C ALA A 237 20.17 11.35 -16.52
N PRO A 238 19.65 12.04 -15.49
CA PRO A 238 20.39 12.23 -14.25
C PRO A 238 20.64 10.88 -13.57
N LYS A 239 21.83 10.75 -12.95
CA LYS A 239 22.20 9.55 -12.20
C LYS A 239 21.40 9.40 -10.90
N SER A 240 20.96 10.51 -10.34
CA SER A 240 20.10 10.55 -9.16
C SER A 240 19.16 11.74 -9.21
N LEU A 241 17.99 11.55 -8.60
CA LEU A 241 16.99 12.59 -8.37
C LEU A 241 16.67 12.60 -6.88
N SER A 242 16.57 13.80 -6.31
CA SER A 242 16.18 13.93 -4.91
C SER A 242 15.35 15.19 -4.73
N ASP A 243 14.33 15.09 -3.90
CA ASP A 243 13.48 16.22 -3.57
C ASP A 243 12.72 15.95 -2.27
N TRP A 244 12.01 16.96 -1.81
CA TRP A 244 11.24 16.97 -0.57
C TRP A 244 9.77 17.30 -0.82
N PHE A 245 8.96 17.06 0.20
CA PHE A 245 7.56 17.50 0.24
C PHE A 245 7.17 17.90 1.65
N TYR A 246 6.12 18.71 1.75
CA TYR A 246 5.37 18.91 2.97
C TYR A 246 3.87 19.01 2.70
N ASP A 247 3.09 18.57 3.68
CA ASP A 247 1.63 18.65 3.70
C ASP A 247 1.21 19.01 5.13
N LEU A 248 0.71 20.22 5.33
CA LEU A 248 0.34 20.75 6.63
C LEU A 248 -1.14 21.11 6.61
N SER A 249 -1.89 20.68 7.61
CA SER A 249 -3.28 21.04 7.70
C SER A 249 -3.75 21.28 9.13
N SER A 250 -4.74 22.17 9.26
CA SER A 250 -5.46 22.45 10.48
C SER A 250 -6.94 22.17 10.28
N SER A 251 -7.51 21.32 11.12
CA SER A 251 -8.92 20.97 11.07
C SER A 251 -9.62 21.41 12.36
N THR A 252 -10.64 22.23 12.23
CA THR A 252 -11.51 22.68 13.31
C THR A 252 -12.88 22.06 13.17
N HIS A 253 -13.33 21.33 14.18
CA HIS A 253 -14.66 20.72 14.24
C HIS A 253 -15.48 21.34 15.37
N ILE A 254 -16.56 22.01 15.03
CA ILE A 254 -17.56 22.55 15.99
C ILE A 254 -18.62 21.47 16.21
N LYS A 255 -18.46 20.68 17.29
CA LYS A 255 -19.25 19.46 17.53
C LYS A 255 -20.75 19.71 17.63
N LYS A 256 -21.18 20.77 18.33
CA LYS A 256 -22.61 21.12 18.47
C LYS A 256 -23.29 21.43 17.14
N LYS A 257 -22.59 22.06 16.21
CA LYS A 257 -23.14 22.45 14.88
C LYS A 257 -22.83 21.44 13.78
N LYS A 258 -22.06 20.39 14.08
CA LYS A 258 -21.57 19.39 13.11
C LYS A 258 -20.82 20.01 11.92
N ILE A 259 -20.17 21.17 12.13
CA ILE A 259 -19.45 21.90 11.08
C ILE A 259 -17.97 21.58 11.23
N ARG A 260 -17.32 21.26 10.10
CA ARG A 260 -15.88 21.06 10.02
C ARG A 260 -15.27 21.99 8.99
N PHE A 261 -14.19 22.68 9.39
CA PHE A 261 -13.34 23.46 8.52
C PHE A 261 -11.94 22.84 8.48
N THR A 262 -11.38 22.71 7.30
CA THR A 262 -10.00 22.29 7.13
C THR A 262 -9.29 23.26 6.24
N LEU A 263 -8.15 23.76 6.70
CA LEU A 263 -7.21 24.56 5.93
C LEU A 263 -5.92 23.79 5.83
N GLY A 264 -5.33 23.74 4.65
CA GLY A 264 -4.07 23.06 4.42
C GLY A 264 -3.21 23.77 3.39
N VAL A 265 -1.92 23.53 3.49
CA VAL A 265 -0.91 23.91 2.50
C VAL A 265 -0.07 22.69 2.20
N LYS A 266 0.16 22.44 0.92
CA LYS A 266 0.90 21.29 0.42
C LYS A 266 1.82 21.74 -0.70
N ASP A 267 3.05 21.25 -0.66
CA ASP A 267 4.00 21.38 -1.73
C ASP A 267 4.76 20.07 -1.93
N ILE A 268 4.94 19.68 -3.17
CA ILE A 268 5.67 18.47 -3.54
C ILE A 268 6.68 18.85 -4.59
N GLY A 269 7.95 18.65 -4.27
CA GLY A 269 9.05 18.88 -5.21
C GLY A 269 8.89 18.04 -6.47
N LYS A 270 9.25 18.61 -7.60
CA LYS A 270 9.08 17.98 -8.93
C LYS A 270 9.79 16.64 -9.09
N ASP A 271 10.88 16.46 -8.34
CA ASP A 271 11.73 15.26 -8.38
C ASP A 271 11.46 14.31 -7.19
N PHE A 272 10.50 14.64 -6.33
CA PHE A 272 10.04 13.73 -5.28
C PHE A 272 9.44 12.47 -5.91
N ARG A 273 9.90 11.31 -5.46
CA ARG A 273 9.44 9.99 -5.95
C ARG A 273 9.16 9.08 -4.79
N SER A 274 7.96 8.51 -4.80
CA SER A 274 7.53 7.50 -3.84
C SER A 274 6.89 6.31 -4.57
N PRO A 275 7.70 5.37 -5.09
CA PRO A 275 7.20 4.26 -5.88
C PRO A 275 6.28 3.29 -5.12
N GLY A 276 6.30 3.34 -3.80
CA GLY A 276 5.42 2.54 -2.94
C GLY A 276 4.16 3.28 -2.49
N ALA A 277 4.02 4.57 -2.83
CA ALA A 277 2.84 5.37 -2.56
C ALA A 277 2.01 5.56 -3.84
N GLN A 278 0.72 5.71 -3.68
CA GLN A 278 -0.25 6.00 -4.75
C GLN A 278 -0.92 7.34 -4.53
#